data_f8d7fe09bcaa7e64adb72105e261bff0
#
_entry.id   f8d7fe09bcaa7e64adb72105e261bff0
#
_cell.length_a   1.000
_cell.length_b   1.000
_cell.length_c   1.000
_cell.angle_alpha   90.00
_cell.angle_beta   90.00
_cell.angle_gamma   90.00
#
_symmetry.space_group_name_H-M   'P 1'
#
loop_
_entity.id
_entity.type
_entity.pdbx_description
1 polymer ?
#
loop_
_entity_poly.entity_id
_entity_poly.type
_entity_poly.pdbx_seq_one_letter_code
_entity_poly.pdbx_strand_id
1 'polypeptide(L)'
;RQLARVPFVFCASPAYLKAHGTPQQPSDLGGHRGLLHRFPTDGRPLRWGLLKDGQRVDAALPPSMVCDDIDALATLAAAGAGITRLAAFVAEPYLRDGRLQAVFGADTAWRPEPMEVYFCVSDRRDFTAKIRALFEHLQAGIAPAWRV
;
A
#
# COMPACT_ATOMS: atom_id res chain seq x y z
N ARG A 1 -7.75 3.05 -19.45
CA ARG A 1 -7.04 4.30 -19.13
C ARG A 1 -6.64 4.29 -17.65
N GLN A 2 -5.46 4.80 -17.36
CA GLN A 2 -5.04 4.98 -15.98
C GLN A 2 -5.89 6.08 -15.33
N LEU A 3 -6.39 5.80 -14.13
CA LEU A 3 -7.29 6.67 -13.38
C LEU A 3 -6.56 7.35 -12.22
N ALA A 4 -5.72 6.57 -11.51
CA ALA A 4 -4.99 7.06 -10.36
C ALA A 4 -3.69 6.27 -10.12
N ARG A 5 -2.80 6.89 -9.36
CA ARG A 5 -1.60 6.28 -8.81
C ARG A 5 -1.58 6.55 -7.30
N VAL A 6 -2.01 5.55 -6.54
CA VAL A 6 -2.20 5.66 -5.09
C VAL A 6 -0.94 5.17 -4.37
N PRO A 7 -0.31 5.99 -3.52
CA PRO A 7 0.83 5.55 -2.73
C PRO A 7 0.45 4.40 -1.78
N PHE A 8 1.35 3.44 -1.62
CA PHE A 8 1.34 2.55 -0.48
C PHE A 8 2.22 3.09 0.64
N VAL A 9 1.88 2.72 1.87
CA VAL A 9 2.67 3.00 3.07
C VAL A 9 2.96 1.68 3.77
N PHE A 10 4.23 1.41 4.04
CA PHE A 10 4.61 0.35 4.97
C PHE A 10 4.57 0.95 6.36
N CYS A 11 3.88 0.32 7.28
CA CYS A 11 3.66 0.89 8.60
C CYS A 11 3.54 -0.17 9.68
N ALA A 12 3.87 0.23 10.90
CA ALA A 12 3.72 -0.55 12.12
C ALA A 12 3.42 0.38 13.30
N SER A 13 3.01 -0.17 14.43
CA SER A 13 2.83 0.64 15.63
C SER A 13 4.18 1.16 16.17
N PRO A 14 4.21 2.35 16.79
CA PRO A 14 5.42 2.86 17.42
C PRO A 14 5.99 1.89 18.46
N ALA A 15 5.14 1.20 19.22
CA ALA A 15 5.56 0.21 20.22
C ALA A 15 6.27 -0.99 19.56
N TYR A 16 5.75 -1.48 18.43
CA TYR A 16 6.41 -2.54 17.67
C TYR A 16 7.80 -2.11 17.18
N LEU A 17 7.89 -0.92 16.56
CA LEU A 17 9.15 -0.41 16.04
C LEU A 17 10.18 -0.13 17.14
N LYS A 18 9.74 0.33 18.32
CA LYS A 18 10.61 0.50 19.49
C LYS A 18 11.19 -0.82 19.96
N ALA A 19 10.40 -1.89 19.95
CA ALA A 19 10.82 -3.22 20.42
C ALA A 19 11.69 -3.99 19.41
N HIS A 20 11.48 -3.80 18.11
CA HIS A 20 12.09 -4.61 17.03
C HIS A 20 13.02 -3.82 16.11
N GLY A 21 13.12 -2.50 16.29
CA GLY A 21 13.85 -1.61 15.40
C GLY A 21 13.02 -1.14 14.20
N THR A 22 13.46 -0.05 13.56
CA THR A 22 12.83 0.51 12.36
C THR A 22 13.66 0.13 11.14
N PRO A 23 13.12 -0.67 10.17
CA PRO A 23 13.84 -1.04 8.97
C PRO A 23 14.25 0.20 8.16
N GLN A 24 15.48 0.23 7.67
CA GLN A 24 16.04 1.30 6.83
C GLN A 24 16.20 0.86 5.37
N GLN A 25 16.30 -0.43 5.12
CA GLN A 25 16.47 -1.04 3.81
C GLN A 25 15.68 -2.35 3.70
N PRO A 26 15.39 -2.82 2.46
CA PRO A 26 14.56 -4.01 2.25
C PRO A 26 15.06 -5.27 2.95
N SER A 27 16.39 -5.44 3.07
CA SER A 27 17.00 -6.59 3.75
C SER A 27 16.69 -6.66 5.24
N ASP A 28 16.42 -5.54 5.88
CA ASP A 28 16.10 -5.49 7.33
C ASP A 28 14.74 -6.13 7.62
N LEU A 29 13.84 -6.16 6.62
CA LEU A 29 12.51 -6.73 6.75
C LEU A 29 12.52 -8.24 7.06
N GLY A 30 13.59 -8.95 6.73
CA GLY A 30 13.73 -10.38 7.04
C GLY A 30 13.67 -10.71 8.53
N GLY A 31 13.99 -9.75 9.40
CA GLY A 31 13.90 -9.88 10.86
C GLY A 31 12.55 -9.47 11.46
N HIS A 32 11.59 -9.04 10.65
CA HIS A 32 10.31 -8.53 11.11
C HIS A 32 9.15 -9.49 10.83
N ARG A 33 8.01 -9.25 11.48
CA ARG A 33 6.76 -9.99 11.26
C ARG A 33 5.91 -9.30 10.21
N GLY A 34 5.55 -10.03 9.16
CA GLY A 34 4.73 -9.52 8.06
C GLY A 34 3.24 -9.79 8.26
N LEU A 35 2.43 -8.74 8.17
CA LEU A 35 0.99 -8.83 8.09
C LEU A 35 0.61 -8.60 6.63
N LEU A 36 0.39 -9.70 5.90
CA LEU A 36 0.31 -9.68 4.43
C LEU A 36 -1.14 -9.73 3.96
N HIS A 37 -1.46 -8.85 3.01
CA HIS A 37 -2.72 -8.91 2.28
C HIS A 37 -2.63 -9.93 1.15
N ARG A 38 -3.69 -10.73 0.98
CA ARG A 38 -3.88 -11.63 -0.16
C ARG A 38 -5.12 -11.25 -0.96
N PHE A 39 -5.10 -11.50 -2.26
CA PHE A 39 -6.31 -11.39 -3.04
C PHE A 39 -7.23 -12.61 -2.83
N PRO A 40 -8.56 -12.39 -2.73
CA PRO A 40 -9.53 -13.48 -2.57
C PRO A 40 -9.54 -14.46 -3.75
N THR A 41 -9.14 -14.00 -4.95
CA THR A 41 -9.26 -14.73 -6.20
C THR A 41 -8.29 -15.90 -6.34
N ASP A 42 -7.05 -15.75 -5.85
CA ASP A 42 -5.99 -16.76 -6.01
C ASP A 42 -5.28 -17.12 -4.70
N GLY A 43 -5.63 -16.43 -3.61
CA GLY A 43 -5.07 -16.67 -2.28
C GLY A 43 -3.60 -16.29 -2.12
N ARG A 44 -2.96 -15.72 -3.15
CA ARG A 44 -1.54 -15.36 -3.09
C ARG A 44 -1.34 -14.07 -2.32
N PRO A 45 -0.34 -14.02 -1.43
CA PRO A 45 0.05 -12.76 -0.79
C PRO A 45 0.50 -11.74 -1.83
N LEU A 46 0.07 -10.50 -1.64
CA LEU A 46 0.48 -9.40 -2.47
C LEU A 46 1.97 -9.12 -2.25
N ARG A 47 2.77 -9.14 -3.32
CA ARG A 47 4.21 -8.84 -3.24
C ARG A 47 4.44 -7.39 -2.85
N TRP A 48 5.43 -7.15 -2.01
CA TRP A 48 5.80 -5.83 -1.55
C TRP A 48 6.97 -5.29 -2.36
N GLY A 49 6.68 -4.42 -3.32
CA GLY A 49 7.69 -3.74 -4.11
C GLY A 49 8.21 -2.50 -3.40
N LEU A 50 9.52 -2.33 -3.40
CA LEU A 50 10.23 -1.11 -3.00
C LEU A 50 11.02 -0.58 -4.19
N LEU A 51 11.00 0.73 -4.36
CA LEU A 51 11.67 1.45 -5.45
C LEU A 51 12.79 2.32 -4.87
N LYS A 52 13.96 2.27 -5.52
CA LYS A 52 15.08 3.17 -5.30
C LYS A 52 15.78 3.43 -6.62
N ASP A 53 15.97 4.69 -6.99
CA ASP A 53 16.69 5.12 -8.21
C ASP A 53 16.18 4.41 -9.49
N GLY A 54 14.84 4.22 -9.58
CA GLY A 54 14.19 3.53 -10.71
C GLY A 54 14.30 2.00 -10.67
N GLN A 55 15.02 1.43 -9.73
CA GLN A 55 15.12 -0.02 -9.54
C GLN A 55 14.04 -0.51 -8.56
N ARG A 56 13.44 -1.66 -8.90
CA ARG A 56 12.45 -2.33 -8.07
C ARG A 56 13.06 -3.54 -7.36
N VAL A 57 12.84 -3.63 -6.07
CA VAL A 57 13.21 -4.77 -5.24
C VAL A 57 11.98 -5.33 -4.55
N ASP A 58 11.80 -6.64 -4.59
CA ASP A 58 10.78 -7.31 -3.79
C ASP A 58 11.25 -7.41 -2.34
N ALA A 59 10.46 -6.88 -1.42
CA ALA A 59 10.70 -7.00 0.01
C ALA A 59 10.27 -8.39 0.49
N ALA A 60 11.22 -9.16 0.97
CA ALA A 60 10.95 -10.45 1.61
C ALA A 60 10.66 -10.22 3.09
N LEU A 61 9.41 -10.37 3.47
CA LEU A 61 8.96 -10.25 4.86
C LEU A 61 8.34 -11.57 5.29
N PRO A 62 8.86 -12.21 6.37
CA PRO A 62 8.28 -13.45 6.86
C PRO A 62 6.82 -13.26 7.25
N PRO A 63 5.88 -14.03 6.67
CA PRO A 63 4.46 -13.89 6.98
C PRO A 63 4.18 -14.41 8.38
N SER A 64 3.70 -13.56 9.28
CA SER A 64 3.12 -13.97 10.56
C SER A 64 1.60 -14.07 10.50
N MET A 65 1.01 -13.35 9.55
CA MET A 65 -0.42 -13.44 9.21
C MET A 65 -0.64 -13.11 7.75
N VAL A 66 -1.59 -13.81 7.13
CA VAL A 66 -2.08 -13.53 5.77
C VAL A 66 -3.59 -13.39 5.84
N CYS A 67 -4.14 -12.26 5.39
CA CYS A 67 -5.54 -11.92 5.46
C CYS A 67 -6.01 -11.21 4.18
N ASP A 68 -7.27 -11.33 3.85
CA ASP A 68 -7.92 -10.63 2.72
C ASP A 68 -8.71 -9.38 3.17
N ASP A 69 -8.72 -9.08 4.45
CA ASP A 69 -9.33 -7.89 5.04
C ASP A 69 -8.24 -6.87 5.40
N ILE A 70 -8.27 -5.73 4.69
CA ILE A 70 -7.27 -4.68 4.88
C ILE A 70 -7.46 -3.90 6.19
N ASP A 71 -8.70 -3.77 6.67
CA ASP A 71 -9.00 -3.08 7.93
C ASP A 71 -8.56 -3.92 9.13
N ALA A 72 -8.72 -5.25 9.03
CA ALA A 72 -8.16 -6.17 10.01
C ALA A 72 -6.63 -6.07 10.09
N LEU A 73 -5.93 -6.00 8.94
CA LEU A 73 -4.47 -5.82 8.91
C LEU A 73 -4.04 -4.48 9.53
N ALA A 74 -4.76 -3.39 9.25
CA ALA A 74 -4.49 -2.09 9.85
C ALA A 74 -4.65 -2.12 11.38
N THR A 75 -5.73 -2.75 11.86
CA THR A 75 -6.01 -2.92 13.29
C THR A 75 -4.94 -3.75 13.99
N LEU A 76 -4.53 -4.86 13.39
CA LEU A 76 -3.48 -5.74 13.93
C LEU A 76 -2.12 -5.03 13.97
N ALA A 77 -1.78 -4.29 12.93
CA ALA A 77 -0.55 -3.50 12.92
C ALA A 77 -0.55 -2.44 14.03
N ALA A 78 -1.68 -1.74 14.21
CA ALA A 78 -1.84 -0.76 15.28
C ALA A 78 -1.75 -1.40 16.69
N ALA A 79 -2.19 -2.65 16.82
CA ALA A 79 -2.04 -3.45 18.05
C ALA A 79 -0.62 -4.01 18.26
N GLY A 80 0.33 -3.76 17.35
CA GLY A 80 1.72 -4.18 17.51
C GLY A 80 2.04 -5.58 16.99
N ALA A 81 1.21 -6.16 16.13
CA ALA A 81 1.41 -7.52 15.63
C ALA A 81 2.55 -7.62 14.59
N GLY A 82 2.90 -6.53 13.92
CA GLY A 82 3.94 -6.54 12.89
C GLY A 82 3.88 -5.34 11.94
N ILE A 83 4.56 -5.46 10.81
CA ILE A 83 4.56 -4.48 9.72
C ILE A 83 3.51 -4.89 8.69
N THR A 84 2.73 -3.93 8.22
CA THR A 84 1.79 -4.11 7.11
C THR A 84 2.01 -3.07 6.01
N ARG A 85 1.43 -3.31 4.83
CA ARG A 85 1.39 -2.37 3.72
C ARG A 85 -0.05 -1.97 3.46
N LEU A 86 -0.34 -0.68 3.59
CA LEU A 86 -1.66 -0.11 3.40
C LEU A 86 -1.64 0.92 2.27
N ALA A 87 -2.74 1.03 1.53
CA ALA A 87 -2.94 2.18 0.67
C ALA A 87 -2.99 3.47 1.51
N ALA A 88 -2.50 4.58 0.97
CA ALA A 88 -2.37 5.82 1.72
C ALA A 88 -3.68 6.27 2.38
N PHE A 89 -4.82 6.12 1.69
CA PHE A 89 -6.14 6.50 2.23
C PHE A 89 -6.60 5.62 3.40
N VAL A 90 -6.11 4.37 3.50
CA VAL A 90 -6.36 3.49 4.65
C VAL A 90 -5.42 3.82 5.80
N ALA A 91 -4.15 4.10 5.48
CA ALA A 91 -3.12 4.39 6.48
C ALA A 91 -3.30 5.76 7.15
N GLU A 92 -3.80 6.76 6.41
CA GLU A 92 -3.83 8.16 6.82
C GLU A 92 -4.46 8.41 8.21
N PRO A 93 -5.64 7.87 8.57
CA PRO A 93 -6.20 8.07 9.90
C PRO A 93 -5.30 7.56 11.02
N TYR A 94 -4.68 6.40 10.83
CA TYR A 94 -3.79 5.79 11.80
C TYR A 94 -2.46 6.52 11.94
N LEU A 95 -1.93 7.06 10.84
CA LEU A 95 -0.71 7.87 10.85
C LEU A 95 -0.92 9.20 11.54
N ARG A 96 -2.06 9.85 11.26
CA ARG A 96 -2.43 11.15 11.83
C ARG A 96 -2.63 11.09 13.35
N ASP A 97 -3.26 10.04 13.86
CA ASP A 97 -3.48 9.88 15.30
C ASP A 97 -2.35 9.13 16.03
N GLY A 98 -1.27 8.75 15.32
CA GLY A 98 -0.06 8.16 15.90
C GLY A 98 -0.18 6.68 16.25
N ARG A 99 -1.27 5.99 15.89
CA ARG A 99 -1.40 4.53 16.09
C ARG A 99 -0.48 3.73 15.19
N LEU A 100 -0.16 4.26 14.01
CA LEU A 100 0.83 3.71 13.10
C LEU A 100 1.89 4.75 12.78
N GLN A 101 3.09 4.28 12.47
CA GLN A 101 4.21 5.06 11.97
C GLN A 101 4.70 4.47 10.66
N ALA A 102 5.01 5.33 9.69
CA ALA A 102 5.51 4.89 8.40
C ALA A 102 6.93 4.33 8.52
N VAL A 103 7.17 3.25 7.79
CA VAL A 103 8.47 2.65 7.52
C VAL A 103 8.80 2.96 6.06
N PHE A 104 10.05 3.27 5.75
CA PHE A 104 10.47 3.76 4.43
C PHE A 104 9.75 5.07 4.03
N GLY A 105 9.78 6.05 4.92
CA GLY A 105 9.22 7.39 4.68
C GLY A 105 10.23 8.33 4.01
N ALA A 106 10.08 9.63 4.30
CA ALA A 106 10.89 10.70 3.69
C ALA A 106 12.40 10.56 3.99
N ASP A 107 12.74 9.93 5.11
CA ASP A 107 14.13 9.83 5.61
C ASP A 107 14.93 8.68 4.96
N THR A 108 14.31 7.87 4.10
CA THR A 108 14.98 6.78 3.40
C THR A 108 14.96 6.98 1.89
N ALA A 109 15.96 6.40 1.20
CA ALA A 109 15.99 6.40 -0.26
C ALA A 109 14.96 5.43 -0.88
N TRP A 110 14.38 4.56 -0.07
CA TRP A 110 13.42 3.56 -0.50
C TRP A 110 11.99 4.09 -0.45
N ARG A 111 11.21 3.80 -1.50
CA ARG A 111 9.80 4.17 -1.59
C ARG A 111 8.95 2.93 -1.87
N PRO A 112 7.81 2.75 -1.19
CA PRO A 112 6.85 1.73 -1.57
C PRO A 112 6.40 1.92 -3.02
N GLU A 113 6.33 0.81 -3.77
CA GLU A 113 5.75 0.82 -5.11
C GLU A 113 4.27 1.19 -5.02
N PRO A 114 3.79 2.20 -5.77
CA PRO A 114 2.40 2.65 -5.69
C PRO A 114 1.45 1.66 -6.35
N MET A 115 0.18 1.74 -5.97
CA MET A 115 -0.92 1.04 -6.64
C MET A 115 -1.38 1.85 -7.86
N GLU A 116 -1.38 1.23 -9.00
CA GLU A 116 -1.94 1.81 -10.21
C GLU A 116 -3.40 1.37 -10.38
N VAL A 117 -4.29 2.34 -10.53
CA VAL A 117 -5.72 2.12 -10.71
C VAL A 117 -6.10 2.45 -12.15
N TYR A 118 -6.78 1.50 -12.79
CA TYR A 118 -7.18 1.62 -14.19
C TYR A 118 -8.69 1.59 -14.33
N PHE A 119 -9.21 2.43 -15.22
CA PHE A 119 -10.56 2.34 -15.74
C PHE A 119 -10.54 1.49 -17.01
N CYS A 120 -11.21 0.36 -16.98
CA CYS A 120 -11.27 -0.58 -18.09
C CYS A 120 -12.67 -0.62 -18.70
N VAL A 121 -12.73 -0.76 -20.01
CA VAL A 121 -13.94 -1.06 -20.79
C VAL A 121 -13.70 -2.30 -21.63
N SER A 122 -14.75 -3.03 -21.96
CA SER A 122 -14.66 -4.31 -22.68
C SER A 122 -14.13 -4.14 -24.10
N ASP A 123 -14.54 -3.08 -24.79
CA ASP A 123 -14.09 -2.74 -26.16
C ASP A 123 -13.82 -1.23 -26.24
N ARG A 124 -12.87 -0.83 -27.10
CA ARG A 124 -12.60 0.60 -27.36
C ARG A 124 -13.83 1.34 -27.89
N ARG A 125 -14.71 0.64 -28.64
CA ARG A 125 -15.98 1.19 -29.16
C ARG A 125 -17.00 1.49 -28.06
N ASP A 126 -16.85 0.86 -26.89
CA ASP A 126 -17.72 1.10 -25.73
C ASP A 126 -17.39 2.43 -25.01
N PHE A 127 -16.31 3.12 -25.41
CA PHE A 127 -15.96 4.41 -24.81
C PHE A 127 -16.88 5.54 -25.33
N THR A 128 -18.16 5.38 -25.07
CA THR A 128 -19.24 6.32 -25.43
C THR A 128 -19.16 7.62 -24.60
N ALA A 129 -19.99 8.61 -24.97
CA ALA A 129 -20.08 9.86 -24.20
C ALA A 129 -20.46 9.63 -22.72
N LYS A 130 -21.31 8.65 -22.43
CA LYS A 130 -21.70 8.29 -21.05
C LYS A 130 -20.53 7.71 -20.26
N ILE A 131 -19.76 6.82 -20.88
CA ILE A 131 -18.57 6.22 -20.25
C ILE A 131 -17.48 7.27 -20.04
N ARG A 132 -17.34 8.21 -20.97
CA ARG A 132 -16.42 9.34 -20.82
C ARG A 132 -16.80 10.22 -19.64
N ALA A 133 -18.08 10.60 -19.54
CA ALA A 133 -18.57 11.41 -18.42
C ALA A 133 -18.37 10.71 -17.08
N LEU A 134 -18.61 9.40 -17.01
CA LEU A 134 -18.30 8.61 -15.82
C LEU A 134 -16.81 8.64 -15.48
N PHE A 135 -15.92 8.43 -16.46
CA PHE A 135 -14.48 8.49 -16.25
C PHE A 135 -14.04 9.86 -15.70
N GLU A 136 -14.52 10.94 -16.29
CA GLU A 136 -14.21 12.32 -15.87
C GLU A 136 -14.73 12.60 -14.45
N HIS A 137 -15.94 12.12 -14.13
CA HIS A 137 -16.51 12.24 -12.79
C HIS A 137 -15.67 11.49 -11.74
N LEU A 138 -15.29 10.25 -12.02
CA LEU A 138 -14.42 9.46 -11.13
C LEU A 138 -13.06 10.13 -10.96
N GLN A 139 -12.46 10.60 -12.05
CA GLN A 139 -11.17 11.30 -12.00
C GLN A 139 -11.24 12.60 -11.19
N ALA A 140 -12.35 13.33 -11.27
CA ALA A 140 -12.57 14.55 -10.48
C ALA A 140 -12.68 14.27 -8.98
N GLY A 141 -13.21 13.09 -8.59
CA GLY A 141 -13.33 12.67 -7.20
C GLY A 141 -12.01 12.16 -6.55
N ILE A 142 -10.97 11.90 -7.36
CA ILE A 142 -9.68 11.43 -6.83
C ILE A 142 -8.89 12.62 -6.26
N ALA A 143 -8.18 12.38 -5.16
CA ALA A 143 -7.28 13.37 -4.58
C ALA A 143 -6.28 13.89 -5.65
N PRO A 144 -6.06 15.21 -5.77
CA PRO A 144 -5.20 15.78 -6.82
C PRO A 144 -3.80 15.16 -6.88
N ALA A 145 -3.22 14.83 -5.73
CA ALA A 145 -1.89 14.22 -5.62
C ALA A 145 -1.81 12.80 -6.21
N TRP A 146 -2.94 12.14 -6.48
CA TRP A 146 -3.01 10.77 -7.01
C TRP A 146 -3.50 10.70 -8.46
N ARG A 147 -3.89 11.83 -9.04
CA ARG A 147 -4.33 11.90 -10.45
C ARG A 147 -3.15 11.70 -11.39
N VAL A 148 -3.42 11.08 -12.53
CA VAL A 148 -2.48 10.85 -13.64
C VAL A 148 -2.93 11.58 -14.89
#